data_27a220db19c8011bb7a523a7518ab2dc
#
_entry.id   27a220db19c8011bb7a523a7518ab2dc
#
_cell.length_a   1.000
_cell.length_b   1.000
_cell.length_c   1.000
_cell.angle_alpha   90.00
_cell.angle_beta   90.00
_cell.angle_gamma   90.00
#
_symmetry.space_group_name_H-M   'P 1'
#
loop_
_entity.id
_entity.type
_entity.pdbx_description
1 polymer ?
#
loop_
_entity_poly.entity_id
_entity_poly.type
_entity_poly.pdbx_seq_one_letter_code
_entity_poly.pdbx_strand_id
1 'polypeptide(L)'
;MAADTPRTTGDVLEKQKESLKVPDSWKVVLLNDDYTPMDFVIEILESIFHRSPAEAYRIMMQVHTQGSGIAGVYTHEVAETKVTDAVELARNAGYPLQAIMEQA
;
A
#
# COMPACT_ATOMS: atom_id res chain seq x y z
N MET A 1 28.92 -28.84 4.14
CA MET A 1 28.31 -28.34 3.78
C MET A 1 26.88 -27.93 3.81
N ALA A 2 25.90 -28.77 3.84
CA ALA A 2 24.49 -28.38 3.86
C ALA A 2 24.19 -27.54 5.07
N ALA A 3 24.85 -27.79 6.19
CA ALA A 3 24.60 -27.05 7.42
C ALA A 3 25.02 -25.59 7.30
N ASP A 4 26.05 -25.34 6.51
CA ASP A 4 26.53 -23.96 6.38
C ASP A 4 25.65 -23.15 5.45
N THR A 5 25.09 -23.79 4.45
CA THR A 5 24.30 -23.09 3.45
C THR A 5 23.10 -22.37 4.04
N PRO A 6 22.26 -22.99 4.86
CA PRO A 6 21.12 -22.27 5.45
C PRO A 6 21.54 -21.12 6.34
N ARG A 7 22.61 -21.29 7.10
CA ARG A 7 23.05 -20.24 7.99
C ARG A 7 23.60 -19.05 7.22
N THR A 8 24.39 -19.31 6.20
CA THR A 8 24.94 -18.26 5.35
C THR A 8 23.81 -17.51 4.65
N THR A 9 22.82 -18.23 4.17
CA THR A 9 21.68 -17.62 3.52
C THR A 9 20.93 -16.72 4.47
N GLY A 10 20.75 -17.15 5.71
CA GLY A 10 20.07 -16.34 6.71
C GLY A 10 20.81 -15.04 7.00
N ASP A 11 22.11 -15.12 7.11
CA ASP A 11 22.90 -13.91 7.36
C ASP A 11 22.82 -12.93 6.20
N VAL A 12 22.89 -13.43 4.98
CA VAL A 12 22.79 -12.59 3.80
C VAL A 12 21.42 -11.93 3.73
N LEU A 13 20.38 -12.69 4.00
CA LEU A 13 19.03 -12.13 3.98
C LEU A 13 18.84 -11.04 5.03
N GLU A 14 19.44 -11.23 6.19
CA GLU A 14 19.33 -10.24 7.24
C GLU A 14 20.00 -8.95 6.83
N LYS A 15 21.18 -9.02 6.24
CA LYS A 15 21.87 -7.85 5.77
C LYS A 15 21.12 -7.15 4.65
N GLN A 16 20.57 -7.92 3.74
CA GLN A 16 19.78 -7.35 2.66
C GLN A 16 18.54 -6.65 3.19
N LYS A 17 17.91 -7.21 4.21
CA LYS A 17 16.76 -6.57 4.82
C LYS A 17 17.13 -5.21 5.37
N GLU A 18 18.24 -5.13 6.07
CA GLU A 18 18.68 -3.86 6.63
C GLU A 18 19.00 -2.85 5.54
N SER A 19 19.64 -3.30 4.48
CA SER A 19 19.94 -2.44 3.36
C SER A 19 18.70 -1.94 2.65
N LEU A 20 17.68 -2.79 2.58
CA LEU A 20 16.44 -2.43 1.91
C LEU A 20 15.55 -1.51 2.75
N LYS A 21 15.89 -1.34 4.00
CA LYS A 21 15.17 -0.39 4.83
C LYS A 21 15.51 1.03 4.50
N VAL A 22 16.21 1.24 3.51
CA VAL A 22 16.60 2.53 3.26
C VAL A 22 15.74 3.22 2.33
N PRO A 23 16.02 4.31 2.07
CA PRO A 23 15.36 5.49 1.72
C PRO A 23 14.33 5.41 0.62
N ASP A 24 14.11 4.29 0.02
CA ASP A 24 13.19 4.22 -1.09
C ASP A 24 11.83 3.64 -0.78
N SER A 25 11.50 3.51 0.48
CA SER A 25 10.18 3.00 0.86
C SER A 25 9.19 4.16 0.97
N TRP A 26 8.10 4.04 0.24
CA TRP A 26 7.04 5.05 0.21
C TRP A 26 5.71 4.41 0.50
N LYS A 27 4.97 5.02 1.39
CA LYS A 27 3.63 4.53 1.71
C LYS A 27 2.61 5.30 0.89
N VAL A 28 1.62 4.57 0.40
CA VAL A 28 0.48 5.17 -0.28
C VAL A 28 -0.64 5.28 0.74
N VAL A 29 -1.13 6.50 0.91
CA VAL A 29 -2.14 6.81 1.92
C VAL A 29 -3.43 7.21 1.21
N LEU A 30 -4.52 6.53 1.56
CA LEU A 30 -5.84 6.89 1.06
C LEU A 30 -6.47 7.86 2.05
N LEU A 31 -7.11 8.90 1.51
CA LEU A 31 -7.73 9.93 2.34
C LEU A 31 -9.24 9.80 2.30
N ASN A 32 -9.87 10.01 3.45
CA ASN A 32 -11.31 9.92 3.54
C ASN A 32 -11.98 11.14 2.87
N ASP A 33 -13.16 10.93 2.33
CA ASP A 33 -14.01 12.01 1.83
C ASP A 33 -15.47 11.59 2.04
N ASP A 34 -16.38 12.53 1.84
CA ASP A 34 -17.79 12.31 2.14
C ASP A 34 -18.57 11.64 1.01
N TYR A 35 -17.95 11.41 -0.14
CA TYR A 35 -18.69 10.98 -1.33
C TYR A 35 -18.28 9.61 -1.86
N THR A 36 -17.06 9.17 -1.63
CA THR A 36 -16.60 7.88 -2.13
C THR A 36 -17.19 6.76 -1.28
N PRO A 37 -17.95 5.82 -1.88
CA PRO A 37 -18.55 4.73 -1.11
C PRO A 37 -17.51 3.80 -0.51
N MET A 38 -17.83 3.23 0.65
CA MET A 38 -16.95 2.29 1.33
C MET A 38 -16.62 1.07 0.48
N ASP A 39 -17.62 0.53 -0.23
CA ASP A 39 -17.38 -0.64 -1.06
C ASP A 39 -16.47 -0.32 -2.24
N PHE A 40 -16.48 0.91 -2.72
CA PHE A 40 -15.54 1.31 -3.77
C PHE A 40 -14.11 1.37 -3.23
N VAL A 41 -13.93 1.85 -2.01
CA VAL A 41 -12.61 1.89 -1.38
C VAL A 41 -12.08 0.46 -1.22
N ILE A 42 -12.94 -0.48 -0.81
CA ILE A 42 -12.55 -1.88 -0.70
C ILE A 42 -12.13 -2.42 -2.07
N GLU A 43 -12.89 -2.09 -3.11
CA GLU A 43 -12.56 -2.55 -4.46
C GLU A 43 -11.19 -2.07 -4.90
N ILE A 44 -10.88 -0.80 -4.65
CA ILE A 44 -9.56 -0.25 -4.99
C ILE A 44 -8.46 -0.97 -4.20
N LEU A 45 -8.69 -1.20 -2.91
CA LEU A 45 -7.70 -1.88 -2.09
C LEU A 45 -7.43 -3.30 -2.57
N GLU A 46 -8.45 -3.98 -3.05
CA GLU A 46 -8.28 -5.33 -3.59
C GLU A 46 -7.66 -5.32 -4.97
N SER A 47 -8.13 -4.48 -5.88
CA SER A 47 -7.73 -4.55 -7.29
C SER A 47 -6.40 -3.85 -7.56
N ILE A 48 -6.14 -2.72 -6.91
CA ILE A 48 -4.92 -1.96 -7.18
C ILE A 48 -3.83 -2.30 -6.18
N PHE A 49 -4.18 -2.44 -4.92
CA PHE A 49 -3.20 -2.69 -3.86
C PHE A 49 -3.09 -4.16 -3.48
N HIS A 50 -3.88 -5.01 -4.12
CA HIS A 50 -3.83 -6.47 -3.97
C HIS A 50 -3.96 -6.93 -2.53
N ARG A 51 -4.80 -6.22 -1.76
CA ARG A 51 -5.07 -6.62 -0.39
C ARG A 51 -6.10 -7.74 -0.37
N SER A 52 -6.01 -8.58 0.65
CA SER A 52 -7.03 -9.60 0.87
C SER A 52 -8.33 -8.91 1.26
N PRO A 53 -9.48 -9.57 1.12
CA PRO A 53 -10.75 -8.96 1.51
C PRO A 53 -10.75 -8.49 2.97
N ALA A 54 -10.18 -9.26 3.88
CA ALA A 54 -10.13 -8.88 5.29
C ALA A 54 -9.28 -7.65 5.52
N GLU A 55 -8.12 -7.59 4.86
CA GLU A 55 -7.24 -6.43 4.98
C GLU A 55 -7.85 -5.20 4.33
N ALA A 56 -8.49 -5.38 3.17
CA ALA A 56 -9.15 -4.28 2.49
C ALA A 56 -10.24 -3.67 3.37
N TYR A 57 -11.03 -4.52 4.01
CA TYR A 57 -12.05 -4.04 4.93
C TYR A 57 -11.45 -3.27 6.09
N ARG A 58 -10.39 -3.81 6.70
CA ARG A 58 -9.72 -3.16 7.83
C ARG A 58 -9.17 -1.79 7.45
N ILE A 59 -8.51 -1.71 6.29
CA ILE A 59 -7.94 -0.45 5.84
C ILE A 59 -9.05 0.55 5.51
N MET A 60 -10.12 0.08 4.86
CA MET A 60 -11.26 0.93 4.54
C MET A 60 -11.86 1.53 5.81
N MET A 61 -12.04 0.72 6.85
CA MET A 61 -12.57 1.21 8.11
C MET A 61 -11.62 2.21 8.76
N GLN A 62 -10.32 1.99 8.64
CA GLN A 62 -9.34 2.94 9.14
C GLN A 62 -9.45 4.29 8.44
N VAL A 63 -9.58 4.26 7.10
CA VAL A 63 -9.77 5.49 6.33
C VAL A 63 -11.03 6.21 6.79
N HIS A 64 -12.11 5.45 6.93
CA HIS A 64 -13.42 6.03 7.27
C HIS A 64 -13.44 6.62 8.68
N THR A 65 -12.83 5.93 9.65
CA THR A 65 -12.92 6.36 11.06
C THR A 65 -11.79 7.29 11.49
N GLN A 66 -10.62 7.19 10.85
CA GLN A 66 -9.46 7.98 11.28
C GLN A 66 -9.07 9.05 10.26
N GLY A 67 -9.74 9.09 9.12
CA GLY A 67 -9.47 10.10 8.10
C GLY A 67 -8.45 9.69 7.05
N SER A 68 -7.65 8.68 7.31
CA SER A 68 -6.66 8.18 6.34
C SER A 68 -6.25 6.77 6.71
N GLY A 69 -5.68 6.06 5.74
CA GLY A 69 -5.16 4.73 5.98
C GLY A 69 -4.09 4.37 4.95
N ILE A 70 -3.14 3.57 5.37
CA ILE A 70 -2.04 3.15 4.50
C ILE A 70 -2.49 1.96 3.67
N ALA A 71 -2.50 2.13 2.34
CA ALA A 71 -2.90 1.07 1.43
C ALA A 71 -1.75 0.08 1.18
N GLY A 72 -0.52 0.56 1.20
CA GLY A 72 0.65 -0.28 1.00
C GLY A 72 1.93 0.54 1.02
N VAL A 73 3.06 -0.17 1.00
CA VAL A 73 4.39 0.45 1.01
C VAL A 73 5.16 -0.11 -0.17
N TYR A 74 5.78 0.76 -0.94
CA TYR A 74 6.40 0.41 -2.22
C TYR A 74 7.64 1.25 -2.48
N THR A 75 8.36 0.95 -3.56
CA THR A 75 9.37 1.88 -4.06
C THR A 75 8.67 3.14 -4.55
N HIS A 76 9.45 4.20 -4.74
CA HIS A 76 8.88 5.47 -5.19
C HIS A 76 8.09 5.31 -6.49
N GLU A 77 8.69 4.65 -7.48
CA GLU A 77 8.04 4.49 -8.78
C GLU A 77 6.74 3.70 -8.69
N VAL A 78 6.75 2.62 -7.93
CA VAL A 78 5.56 1.79 -7.79
C VAL A 78 4.47 2.55 -7.02
N ALA A 79 4.86 3.27 -5.96
CA ALA A 79 3.91 4.07 -5.19
C ALA A 79 3.25 5.11 -6.09
N GLU A 80 4.04 5.79 -6.92
CA GLU A 80 3.52 6.80 -7.83
C GLU A 80 2.50 6.21 -8.81
N THR A 81 2.80 5.04 -9.36
CA THR A 81 1.87 4.35 -10.26
C THR A 81 0.60 3.96 -9.52
N LYS A 82 0.73 3.45 -8.30
CA LYS A 82 -0.44 3.05 -7.51
C LYS A 82 -1.35 4.24 -7.21
N VAL A 83 -0.75 5.38 -6.84
CA VAL A 83 -1.53 6.61 -6.60
C VAL A 83 -2.28 7.00 -7.87
N THR A 84 -1.59 7.02 -9.00
CA THR A 84 -2.19 7.41 -10.27
C THR A 84 -3.35 6.47 -10.62
N ASP A 85 -3.11 5.16 -10.52
CA ASP A 85 -4.13 4.18 -10.87
C ASP A 85 -5.36 4.31 -9.98
N ALA A 86 -5.15 4.49 -8.67
CA ALA A 86 -6.26 4.61 -7.74
C ALA A 86 -7.10 5.85 -8.01
N VAL A 87 -6.42 6.98 -8.23
CA VAL A 87 -7.13 8.23 -8.47
C VAL A 87 -7.86 8.20 -9.80
N GLU A 88 -7.24 7.65 -10.84
CA GLU A 88 -7.89 7.55 -12.14
C GLU A 88 -9.12 6.66 -12.09
N LEU A 89 -9.01 5.52 -11.43
CA LEU A 89 -10.15 4.63 -11.31
C LEU A 89 -11.29 5.31 -10.58
N ALA A 90 -10.98 6.05 -9.51
CA ALA A 90 -12.00 6.78 -8.76
C ALA A 90 -12.67 7.85 -9.62
N ARG A 91 -11.87 8.63 -10.36
CA ARG A 91 -12.42 9.69 -11.21
C ARG A 91 -13.29 9.12 -12.32
N ASN A 92 -12.87 8.00 -12.90
CA ASN A 92 -13.67 7.35 -13.94
C ASN A 92 -15.00 6.86 -13.39
N ALA A 93 -15.06 6.52 -12.11
CA ALA A 93 -16.29 6.11 -11.47
C ALA A 93 -17.09 7.29 -10.92
N GLY A 94 -16.55 8.50 -10.99
CA GLY A 94 -17.25 9.68 -10.52
C GLY A 94 -17.02 10.00 -9.06
N TYR A 95 -15.96 9.47 -8.45
CA TYR A 95 -15.70 9.69 -7.02
C TYR A 95 -14.46 10.54 -6.80
N PRO A 96 -14.43 11.38 -5.75
CA PRO A 96 -13.32 12.28 -5.49
C PRO A 96 -12.20 11.70 -4.63
N LEU A 97 -12.12 10.38 -4.50
CA LEU A 97 -11.12 9.75 -3.65
C LEU A 97 -9.73 10.28 -3.94
N GLN A 98 -8.98 10.59 -2.89
CA GLN A 98 -7.61 11.06 -2.99
C GLN A 98 -6.66 10.01 -2.44
N ALA A 99 -5.51 9.90 -3.10
CA ALA A 99 -4.41 9.07 -2.62
C ALA A 99 -3.15 9.90 -2.73
N ILE A 100 -2.32 9.82 -1.70
CA ILE A 100 -1.04 10.52 -1.68
C ILE A 100 0.05 9.52 -1.32
N MET A 101 1.30 9.90 -1.54
CA MET A 101 2.42 9.07 -1.13
C MET A 101 3.31 9.87 -0.19
N GLU A 102 3.84 9.19 0.82
CA GLU A 102 4.71 9.78 1.81
C GLU A 102 5.89 8.84 2.03
N GLN A 103 7.04 9.42 2.31
CA GLN A 103 8.20 8.61 2.61
C GLN A 103 7.95 7.82 3.89
N ALA A 104 8.20 6.53 3.81
CA ALA A 104 7.91 5.66 4.93
C ALA A 104 8.97 5.76 6.02
#